data_ddefea3682114fc639cb72c448d96248
#
_entry.id   ddefea3682114fc639cb72c448d96248
#
_cell.length_a   1.000
_cell.length_b   1.000
_cell.length_c   1.000
_cell.angle_alpha   90.00
_cell.angle_beta   90.00
_cell.angle_gamma   90.00
#
_symmetry.space_group_name_H-M   'P 1'
#
loop_
_entity.id
_entity.type
_entity.pdbx_description
1 polymer ?
#
loop_
_entity_poly.entity_id
_entity_poly.type
_entity_poly.pdbx_seq_one_letter_code
_entity_poly.pdbx_strand_id
1 'polypeptide(L)'
;MSNNKDIIIGRNAVTEAIKAGRSINRLVIAEGSRDGSIQKLIALAKENKIIIESASRDRLDKIAENQRHQGIIAYASPVEYAALDDILNVAEEREEPSFILLLDELEDPHNFGAILRTADAVGVHGVLIPKRRSVSLNSTVAKTSAGAIEYVKVAQINNVAQTLKYLKDLNFTIVGSDMNGVDIYDENNHVDFNDPIVLIIGSEGKGMRRLTKENCDVLLKIPMIGKVNSLNASVAAAVLMYEVFRQRN
;
A
#
# COMPACT_ATOMS: atom_id res chain seq x y z
N MET A 1 -18.27 3.00 21.32
CA MET A 1 -17.50 1.76 21.50
C MET A 1 -16.87 1.43 20.16
N SER A 2 -15.59 1.73 19.99
CA SER A 2 -14.86 1.39 18.77
C SER A 2 -14.63 -0.11 18.75
N ASN A 3 -15.42 -0.83 17.96
CA ASN A 3 -15.20 -2.26 17.71
C ASN A 3 -13.95 -2.37 16.83
N ASN A 4 -12.77 -2.47 17.47
CA ASN A 4 -11.48 -2.51 16.78
C ASN A 4 -11.28 -3.91 16.18
N LYS A 5 -12.04 -4.22 15.13
CA LYS A 5 -12.03 -5.52 14.42
C LYS A 5 -10.65 -5.92 13.89
N ASP A 6 -9.73 -4.95 13.84
CA ASP A 6 -8.38 -5.13 13.30
C ASP A 6 -7.36 -5.59 14.36
N ILE A 7 -7.76 -5.73 15.63
CA ILE A 7 -6.84 -6.12 16.73
C ILE A 7 -7.18 -7.51 17.24
N ILE A 8 -6.15 -8.38 17.25
CA ILE A 8 -6.21 -9.72 17.83
C ILE A 8 -5.34 -9.72 19.09
N ILE A 9 -5.91 -10.09 20.24
CA ILE A 9 -5.28 -9.97 21.55
C ILE A 9 -5.01 -11.36 22.12
N GLY A 10 -3.77 -11.59 22.58
CA GLY A 10 -3.36 -12.81 23.28
C GLY A 10 -2.75 -13.88 22.37
N ARG A 11 -1.91 -14.73 23.00
CA ARG A 11 -1.03 -15.68 22.28
C ARG A 11 -1.77 -16.69 21.42
N ASN A 12 -2.79 -17.32 21.99
CA ASN A 12 -3.54 -18.36 21.29
C ASN A 12 -4.31 -17.80 20.09
N ALA A 13 -5.01 -16.67 20.28
CA ALA A 13 -5.76 -16.02 19.22
C ALA A 13 -4.86 -15.57 18.06
N VAL A 14 -3.71 -14.98 18.38
CA VAL A 14 -2.72 -14.56 17.37
C VAL A 14 -2.12 -15.78 16.64
N THR A 15 -1.79 -16.85 17.36
CA THR A 15 -1.26 -18.07 16.76
C THR A 15 -2.25 -18.69 15.77
N GLU A 16 -3.50 -18.83 16.19
CA GLU A 16 -4.56 -19.40 15.34
C GLU A 16 -4.88 -18.52 14.13
N ALA A 17 -4.88 -17.19 14.31
CA ALA A 17 -5.06 -16.27 13.20
C ALA A 17 -3.96 -16.40 12.13
N ILE A 18 -2.68 -16.52 12.54
CA ILE A 18 -1.57 -16.72 11.61
C ILE A 18 -1.69 -18.08 10.91
N LYS A 19 -1.99 -19.16 11.63
CA LYS A 19 -2.16 -20.50 11.05
C LYS A 19 -3.35 -20.58 10.09
N ALA A 20 -4.41 -19.83 10.35
CA ALA A 20 -5.58 -19.74 9.47
C ALA A 20 -5.33 -18.88 8.23
N GLY A 21 -4.10 -18.38 8.02
CA GLY A 21 -3.75 -17.54 6.87
C GLY A 21 -4.29 -16.11 6.91
N ARG A 22 -4.79 -15.65 8.08
CA ARG A 22 -5.31 -14.29 8.19
C ARG A 22 -4.21 -13.26 7.95
N SER A 23 -4.48 -12.28 7.10
CA SER A 23 -3.55 -11.18 6.80
C SER A 23 -3.26 -10.34 8.05
N ILE A 24 -2.01 -10.41 8.54
CA ILE A 24 -1.53 -9.68 9.71
C ILE A 24 -0.57 -8.57 9.25
N ASN A 25 -0.93 -7.33 9.53
CA ASN A 25 -0.10 -6.16 9.19
C ASN A 25 1.18 -6.11 10.03
N ARG A 26 1.06 -6.39 11.34
CA ARG A 26 2.18 -6.43 12.28
C ARG A 26 1.80 -7.10 13.59
N LEU A 27 2.82 -7.59 14.31
CA LEU A 27 2.73 -8.00 15.70
C LEU A 27 3.42 -6.97 16.60
N VAL A 28 2.81 -6.68 17.73
CA VAL A 28 3.43 -5.89 18.80
C VAL A 28 3.68 -6.82 20.00
N ILE A 29 4.94 -6.94 20.41
CA ILE A 29 5.37 -7.82 21.48
C ILE A 29 5.91 -6.98 22.63
N ALA A 30 5.53 -7.33 23.86
CA ALA A 30 6.02 -6.64 25.04
C ALA A 30 7.53 -6.83 25.22
N GLU A 31 8.24 -5.73 25.49
CA GLU A 31 9.66 -5.74 25.77
C GLU A 31 10.02 -6.72 26.89
N GLY A 32 11.15 -7.41 26.75
CA GLY A 32 11.61 -8.39 27.72
C GLY A 32 10.87 -9.74 27.69
N SER A 33 9.86 -9.94 26.86
CA SER A 33 9.16 -11.22 26.71
C SER A 33 10.09 -12.24 26.03
N ARG A 34 10.55 -13.24 26.79
CA ARG A 34 11.51 -14.27 26.31
C ARG A 34 11.06 -15.70 26.56
N ASP A 35 9.83 -15.92 27.04
CA ASP A 35 9.33 -17.28 27.29
C ASP A 35 9.16 -18.09 25.98
N GLY A 36 9.20 -19.42 26.10
CA GLY A 36 9.22 -20.31 24.95
C GLY A 36 7.99 -20.21 24.04
N SER A 37 6.83 -19.78 24.55
CA SER A 37 5.63 -19.63 23.74
C SER A 37 5.68 -18.37 22.87
N ILE A 38 6.24 -17.27 23.37
CA ILE A 38 6.52 -16.05 22.60
C ILE A 38 7.59 -16.33 21.52
N GLN A 39 8.65 -17.09 21.84
CA GLN A 39 9.68 -17.43 20.87
C GLN A 39 9.13 -18.26 19.70
N LYS A 40 8.24 -19.24 19.98
CA LYS A 40 7.55 -20.00 18.92
C LYS A 40 6.69 -19.09 18.04
N LEU A 41 6.02 -18.12 18.63
CA LEU A 41 5.17 -17.17 17.91
C LEU A 41 5.99 -16.19 17.06
N ILE A 42 7.14 -15.75 17.56
CA ILE A 42 8.13 -14.95 16.80
C ILE A 42 8.65 -15.74 15.59
N ALA A 43 8.97 -17.02 15.77
CA ALA A 43 9.42 -17.89 14.68
C ALA A 43 8.31 -18.02 13.60
N LEU A 44 7.09 -18.32 14.01
CA LEU A 44 5.91 -18.42 13.13
C LEU A 44 5.66 -17.11 12.37
N ALA A 45 5.78 -15.96 13.05
CA ALA A 45 5.62 -14.65 12.42
C ALA A 45 6.72 -14.35 11.40
N LYS A 46 7.96 -14.73 11.68
CA LYS A 46 9.08 -14.59 10.73
C LYS A 46 8.91 -15.46 9.50
N GLU A 47 8.48 -16.70 9.67
CA GLU A 47 8.17 -17.63 8.57
C GLU A 47 7.10 -17.05 7.65
N ASN A 48 6.07 -16.42 8.22
CA ASN A 48 4.99 -15.74 7.48
C ASN A 48 5.34 -14.28 7.09
N LYS A 49 6.61 -13.86 7.25
CA LYS A 49 7.10 -12.52 6.88
C LYS A 49 6.32 -11.36 7.53
N ILE A 50 5.75 -11.57 8.72
CA ILE A 50 5.00 -10.56 9.47
C ILE A 50 5.98 -9.60 10.15
N ILE A 51 5.68 -8.31 10.12
CA ILE A 51 6.45 -7.27 10.81
C ILE A 51 6.29 -7.46 12.33
N ILE A 52 7.41 -7.43 13.06
CA ILE A 52 7.43 -7.53 14.54
C ILE A 52 7.96 -6.23 15.10
N GLU A 53 7.19 -5.62 15.98
CA GLU A 53 7.54 -4.42 16.75
C GLU A 53 7.65 -4.78 18.23
N SER A 54 8.54 -4.11 18.96
CA SER A 54 8.59 -4.19 20.43
C SER A 54 8.00 -2.94 21.05
N ALA A 55 7.27 -3.09 22.15
CA ALA A 55 6.71 -1.97 22.88
C ALA A 55 6.64 -2.28 24.39
N SER A 56 6.55 -1.22 25.21
CA SER A 56 6.36 -1.37 26.66
C SER A 56 5.04 -2.06 26.97
N ARG A 57 4.98 -2.73 28.11
CA ARG A 57 3.78 -3.42 28.59
C ARG A 57 2.59 -2.46 28.75
N ASP A 58 2.87 -1.25 29.28
CA ASP A 58 1.86 -0.19 29.44
C ASP A 58 1.23 0.24 28.11
N ARG A 59 2.01 0.21 27.02
CA ARG A 59 1.49 0.48 25.67
C ARG A 59 0.56 -0.64 25.20
N LEU A 60 0.91 -1.89 25.47
CA LEU A 60 0.04 -3.03 25.14
C LEU A 60 -1.25 -2.99 25.95
N ASP A 61 -1.19 -2.69 27.28
CA ASP A 61 -2.36 -2.56 28.14
C ASP A 61 -3.33 -1.49 27.61
N LYS A 62 -2.82 -0.34 27.18
CA LYS A 62 -3.63 0.73 26.57
C LYS A 62 -4.29 0.29 25.26
N ILE A 63 -3.56 -0.43 24.38
CA ILE A 63 -4.10 -0.93 23.10
C ILE A 63 -5.14 -2.01 23.36
N ALA A 64 -4.91 -2.89 24.33
CA ALA A 64 -5.78 -3.99 24.67
C ALA A 64 -7.02 -3.57 25.49
N GLU A 65 -7.15 -2.29 25.87
CA GLU A 65 -8.27 -1.77 26.69
C GLU A 65 -8.52 -2.65 27.93
N ASN A 66 -7.43 -2.98 28.66
CA ASN A 66 -7.39 -3.87 29.83
C ASN A 66 -7.75 -5.35 29.57
N GLN A 67 -7.85 -5.79 28.33
CA GLN A 67 -7.94 -7.22 28.02
C GLN A 67 -6.60 -7.92 28.25
N ARG A 68 -6.65 -9.21 28.59
CA ARG A 68 -5.46 -10.02 28.88
C ARG A 68 -4.63 -10.31 27.64
N HIS A 69 -3.72 -9.41 27.27
CA HIS A 69 -2.92 -9.50 26.04
C HIS A 69 -1.75 -10.51 26.11
N GLN A 70 -1.36 -10.99 27.28
CA GLN A 70 -0.28 -12.00 27.45
C GLN A 70 1.07 -11.61 26.78
N GLY A 71 1.34 -10.30 26.65
CA GLY A 71 2.53 -9.77 26.03
C GLY A 71 2.53 -9.72 24.51
N ILE A 72 1.38 -9.91 23.84
CA ILE A 72 1.27 -9.84 22.38
C ILE A 72 -0.07 -9.31 21.89
N ILE A 73 0.00 -8.52 20.83
CA ILE A 73 -1.15 -8.01 20.10
C ILE A 73 -0.82 -8.09 18.61
N ALA A 74 -1.74 -8.53 17.76
CA ALA A 74 -1.64 -8.47 16.31
C ALA A 74 -2.59 -7.42 15.74
N TYR A 75 -2.12 -6.67 14.75
CA TYR A 75 -2.94 -5.83 13.90
C TYR A 75 -3.23 -6.61 12.61
N ALA A 76 -4.48 -6.98 12.41
CA ALA A 76 -4.95 -7.67 11.22
C ALA A 76 -5.40 -6.68 10.13
N SER A 77 -5.37 -7.10 8.88
CA SER A 77 -6.01 -6.39 7.79
C SER A 77 -7.52 -6.67 7.79
N PRO A 78 -8.37 -5.70 7.43
CA PRO A 78 -9.81 -5.93 7.25
C PRO A 78 -10.12 -6.82 6.03
N VAL A 79 -9.23 -6.78 5.00
CA VAL A 79 -9.29 -7.61 3.81
C VAL A 79 -7.94 -8.30 3.58
N GLU A 80 -7.91 -9.33 2.75
CA GLU A 80 -6.66 -10.01 2.40
C GLU A 80 -5.83 -9.17 1.42
N TYR A 81 -4.49 -9.25 1.55
CA TYR A 81 -3.59 -8.72 0.54
C TYR A 81 -3.50 -9.71 -0.62
N ALA A 82 -3.57 -9.16 -1.82
CA ALA A 82 -3.33 -9.91 -3.05
C ALA A 82 -1.82 -10.17 -3.28
N ALA A 83 -1.48 -11.14 -4.11
CA ALA A 83 -0.17 -11.24 -4.72
C ALA A 83 -0.06 -10.30 -5.93
N LEU A 84 1.19 -10.03 -6.38
CA LEU A 84 1.39 -9.22 -7.59
C LEU A 84 0.78 -9.92 -8.82
N ASP A 85 0.94 -11.24 -8.91
CA ASP A 85 0.39 -12.05 -10.02
C ASP A 85 -1.15 -11.97 -10.06
N ASP A 86 -1.82 -11.88 -8.91
CA ASP A 86 -3.28 -11.69 -8.86
C ASP A 86 -3.70 -10.33 -9.48
N ILE A 87 -2.86 -9.30 -9.37
CA ILE A 87 -3.09 -7.99 -9.98
C ILE A 87 -2.87 -8.06 -11.50
N LEU A 88 -1.81 -8.74 -11.94
CA LEU A 88 -1.51 -8.92 -13.36
C LEU A 88 -2.63 -9.71 -14.06
N ASN A 89 -3.14 -10.75 -13.42
CA ASN A 89 -4.24 -11.56 -13.94
C ASN A 89 -5.55 -10.75 -14.14
N VAL A 90 -5.81 -9.71 -13.32
CA VAL A 90 -6.99 -8.85 -13.52
C VAL A 90 -6.98 -8.16 -14.89
N ALA A 91 -5.82 -7.69 -15.34
CA ALA A 91 -5.67 -7.05 -16.64
C ALA A 91 -5.84 -8.04 -17.80
N GLU A 92 -5.29 -9.26 -17.65
CA GLU A 92 -5.47 -10.34 -18.62
C GLU A 92 -6.95 -10.77 -18.73
N GLU A 93 -7.64 -10.94 -17.59
CA GLU A 93 -9.06 -11.31 -17.56
C GLU A 93 -9.96 -10.25 -18.19
N ARG A 94 -9.56 -8.97 -18.15
CA ARG A 94 -10.29 -7.85 -18.76
C ARG A 94 -9.89 -7.58 -20.20
N GLU A 95 -8.85 -8.25 -20.69
CA GLU A 95 -8.25 -7.98 -22.02
C GLU A 95 -7.84 -6.51 -22.20
N GLU A 96 -7.33 -5.89 -21.11
CA GLU A 96 -6.95 -4.47 -21.05
C GLU A 96 -5.44 -4.29 -20.81
N PRO A 97 -4.82 -3.20 -21.32
CA PRO A 97 -3.46 -2.85 -20.94
C PRO A 97 -3.37 -2.61 -19.44
N SER A 98 -2.43 -3.25 -18.78
CA SER A 98 -2.33 -3.21 -17.31
C SER A 98 -2.14 -1.78 -16.80
N PHE A 99 -2.90 -1.39 -15.77
CA PHE A 99 -2.77 -0.14 -15.04
C PHE A 99 -2.60 -0.39 -13.55
N ILE A 100 -1.37 -0.21 -13.05
CA ILE A 100 -1.01 -0.47 -11.66
C ILE A 100 -0.60 0.85 -11.00
N LEU A 101 -1.02 1.06 -9.74
CA LEU A 101 -0.48 2.12 -8.90
C LEU A 101 0.61 1.56 -7.97
N LEU A 102 1.65 2.36 -7.71
CA LEU A 102 2.60 2.12 -6.63
C LEU A 102 2.61 3.36 -5.73
N LEU A 103 2.36 3.16 -4.43
CA LEU A 103 2.35 4.24 -3.44
C LEU A 103 3.67 4.19 -2.65
N ASP A 104 4.61 5.09 -2.98
CA ASP A 104 5.94 5.11 -2.37
C ASP A 104 5.96 5.96 -1.09
N GLU A 105 6.06 5.30 0.07
CA GLU A 105 6.07 5.91 1.42
C GLU A 105 4.81 6.73 1.77
N LEU A 106 3.66 6.40 1.20
CA LEU A 106 2.39 6.98 1.63
C LEU A 106 2.01 6.41 3.01
N GLU A 107 1.86 7.26 4.03
CA GLU A 107 1.62 6.84 5.42
C GLU A 107 0.22 7.18 5.93
N ASP A 108 -0.48 8.14 5.31
CA ASP A 108 -1.81 8.56 5.74
C ASP A 108 -2.92 7.61 5.24
N PRO A 109 -3.68 6.95 6.14
CA PRO A 109 -4.76 6.05 5.76
C PRO A 109 -5.96 6.76 5.10
N HIS A 110 -6.16 8.07 5.34
CA HIS A 110 -7.23 8.82 4.67
C HIS A 110 -6.90 9.02 3.19
N ASN A 111 -5.65 9.40 2.87
CA ASN A 111 -5.19 9.51 1.50
C ASN A 111 -5.24 8.16 0.79
N PHE A 112 -4.82 7.07 1.46
CA PHE A 112 -4.87 5.75 0.86
C PHE A 112 -6.32 5.34 0.53
N GLY A 113 -7.26 5.53 1.44
CA GLY A 113 -8.66 5.23 1.17
C GLY A 113 -9.25 6.05 0.03
N ALA A 114 -8.91 7.35 -0.05
CA ALA A 114 -9.33 8.22 -1.16
C ALA A 114 -8.72 7.76 -2.51
N ILE A 115 -7.45 7.34 -2.51
CA ILE A 115 -6.79 6.78 -3.70
C ILE A 115 -7.46 5.50 -4.14
N LEU A 116 -7.77 4.56 -3.25
CA LEU A 116 -8.47 3.31 -3.58
C LEU A 116 -9.84 3.60 -4.22
N ARG A 117 -10.57 4.58 -3.68
CA ARG A 117 -11.86 4.98 -4.26
C ARG A 117 -11.74 5.53 -5.67
N THR A 118 -10.71 6.32 -5.95
CA THR A 118 -10.45 6.83 -7.31
C THR A 118 -9.96 5.71 -8.21
N ALA A 119 -9.08 4.83 -7.71
CA ALA A 119 -8.56 3.67 -8.45
C ALA A 119 -9.68 2.74 -8.94
N ASP A 120 -10.68 2.48 -8.08
CA ASP A 120 -11.88 1.74 -8.46
C ASP A 120 -12.66 2.46 -9.58
N ALA A 121 -12.88 3.76 -9.44
CA ALA A 121 -13.64 4.57 -10.38
C ALA A 121 -13.04 4.63 -11.79
N VAL A 122 -11.72 4.55 -11.93
CA VAL A 122 -11.02 4.62 -13.23
C VAL A 122 -10.49 3.27 -13.72
N GLY A 123 -10.83 2.17 -13.04
CA GLY A 123 -10.50 0.82 -13.47
C GLY A 123 -9.03 0.41 -13.25
N VAL A 124 -8.34 0.96 -12.25
CA VAL A 124 -6.99 0.48 -11.86
C VAL A 124 -7.03 -1.00 -11.50
N HIS A 125 -6.14 -1.81 -12.05
CA HIS A 125 -6.11 -3.27 -11.84
C HIS A 125 -5.59 -3.67 -10.46
N GLY A 126 -4.74 -2.83 -9.85
CA GLY A 126 -4.31 -3.02 -8.47
C GLY A 126 -3.33 -1.96 -7.97
N VAL A 127 -3.11 -2.00 -6.66
CA VAL A 127 -2.26 -1.04 -5.95
C VAL A 127 -1.13 -1.79 -5.24
N LEU A 128 0.10 -1.36 -5.46
CA LEU A 128 1.29 -1.86 -4.77
C LEU A 128 1.68 -0.90 -3.64
N ILE A 129 1.93 -1.46 -2.47
CA ILE A 129 2.46 -0.70 -1.34
C ILE A 129 3.71 -1.37 -0.77
N PRO A 130 4.73 -0.62 -0.37
CA PRO A 130 5.86 -1.19 0.35
C PRO A 130 5.39 -1.78 1.69
N LYS A 131 5.93 -2.94 2.08
CA LYS A 131 5.61 -3.58 3.37
C LYS A 131 6.06 -2.76 4.59
N ARG A 132 7.05 -1.89 4.42
CA ARG A 132 7.59 -1.01 5.46
C ARG A 132 7.51 0.45 5.03
N ARG A 133 7.35 1.37 6.00
CA ARG A 133 7.27 2.82 5.76
C ARG A 133 6.13 3.16 4.80
N SER A 134 5.01 2.49 4.97
CA SER A 134 3.81 2.72 4.18
C SER A 134 2.58 2.42 5.03
N VAL A 135 1.47 3.01 4.66
CA VAL A 135 0.17 2.70 5.24
C VAL A 135 -0.18 1.24 4.94
N SER A 136 -0.83 0.57 5.88
CA SER A 136 -1.39 -0.77 5.72
C SER A 136 -2.92 -0.69 5.60
N LEU A 137 -3.52 -1.73 5.03
CA LEU A 137 -4.98 -1.89 5.06
C LEU A 137 -5.44 -2.02 6.52
N ASN A 138 -6.32 -1.11 6.93
CA ASN A 138 -6.87 -1.02 8.29
C ASN A 138 -8.30 -0.48 8.25
N SER A 139 -8.97 -0.40 9.39
CA SER A 139 -10.36 0.07 9.51
C SER A 139 -10.56 1.50 9.01
N THR A 140 -9.56 2.37 9.13
CA THR A 140 -9.63 3.74 8.61
C THR A 140 -9.64 3.73 7.08
N VAL A 141 -8.76 2.95 6.45
CA VAL A 141 -8.73 2.77 4.99
C VAL A 141 -10.04 2.16 4.51
N ALA A 142 -10.56 1.13 5.17
CA ALA A 142 -11.84 0.51 4.83
C ALA A 142 -12.99 1.52 4.87
N LYS A 143 -13.01 2.40 5.89
CA LYS A 143 -14.02 3.45 6.01
C LYS A 143 -13.87 4.53 4.94
N THR A 144 -12.65 5.01 4.69
CA THR A 144 -12.40 6.15 3.79
C THR A 144 -12.46 5.76 2.31
N SER A 145 -12.21 4.49 1.98
CA SER A 145 -12.38 3.97 0.63
C SER A 145 -13.83 3.79 0.18
N ALA A 146 -14.81 3.99 1.09
CA ALA A 146 -16.24 3.84 0.80
C ALA A 146 -16.60 2.49 0.12
N GLY A 147 -15.88 1.42 0.49
CA GLY A 147 -16.07 0.07 -0.03
C GLY A 147 -15.13 -0.33 -1.17
N ALA A 148 -14.41 0.59 -1.80
CA ALA A 148 -13.48 0.28 -2.89
C ALA A 148 -12.36 -0.71 -2.48
N ILE A 149 -12.04 -0.80 -1.18
CA ILE A 149 -11.08 -1.77 -0.62
C ILE A 149 -11.45 -3.25 -0.92
N GLU A 150 -12.73 -3.54 -1.16
CA GLU A 150 -13.22 -4.89 -1.47
C GLU A 150 -13.03 -5.26 -2.95
N TYR A 151 -12.87 -4.27 -3.82
CA TYR A 151 -12.82 -4.43 -5.27
C TYR A 151 -11.43 -4.20 -5.85
N VAL A 152 -10.67 -3.24 -5.30
CA VAL A 152 -9.31 -2.94 -5.76
C VAL A 152 -8.30 -3.84 -5.06
N LYS A 153 -7.63 -4.70 -5.81
CA LYS A 153 -6.57 -5.57 -5.27
C LYS A 153 -5.40 -4.74 -4.76
N VAL A 154 -4.95 -5.03 -3.54
CA VAL A 154 -3.78 -4.38 -2.93
C VAL A 154 -2.72 -5.42 -2.61
N ALA A 155 -1.51 -5.26 -3.14
CA ALA A 155 -0.40 -6.16 -2.85
C ALA A 155 0.71 -5.44 -2.07
N GLN A 156 1.29 -6.16 -1.10
CA GLN A 156 2.47 -5.69 -0.36
C GLN A 156 3.76 -6.15 -1.03
N ILE A 157 4.66 -5.24 -1.35
CA ILE A 157 5.96 -5.55 -1.92
C ILE A 157 7.10 -5.35 -0.90
N ASN A 158 8.09 -6.24 -0.95
CA ASN A 158 9.25 -6.18 -0.04
C ASN A 158 10.33 -5.22 -0.52
N ASN A 159 10.52 -5.09 -1.83
CA ASN A 159 11.56 -4.28 -2.46
C ASN A 159 11.01 -3.59 -3.73
N VAL A 160 10.84 -2.28 -3.64
CA VAL A 160 10.29 -1.46 -4.73
C VAL A 160 11.16 -1.57 -5.99
N ALA A 161 12.48 -1.37 -5.88
CA ALA A 161 13.37 -1.37 -7.05
C ALA A 161 13.36 -2.74 -7.77
N GLN A 162 13.37 -3.84 -7.02
CA GLN A 162 13.30 -5.18 -7.61
C GLN A 162 11.95 -5.43 -8.28
N THR A 163 10.84 -4.98 -7.67
CA THR A 163 9.51 -5.10 -8.27
C THR A 163 9.39 -4.26 -9.53
N LEU A 164 9.90 -3.02 -9.55
CA LEU A 164 9.88 -2.18 -10.75
C LEU A 164 10.72 -2.79 -11.88
N LYS A 165 11.90 -3.36 -11.55
CA LYS A 165 12.71 -4.08 -12.53
C LYS A 165 11.94 -5.26 -13.13
N TYR A 166 11.30 -6.09 -12.30
CA TYR A 166 10.48 -7.21 -12.76
C TYR A 166 9.35 -6.76 -13.68
N LEU A 167 8.65 -5.65 -13.35
CA LEU A 167 7.58 -5.10 -14.19
C LEU A 167 8.12 -4.54 -15.52
N LYS A 168 9.32 -3.94 -15.53
CA LYS A 168 10.01 -3.56 -16.77
C LYS A 168 10.31 -4.77 -17.65
N ASP A 169 10.76 -5.87 -17.07
CA ASP A 169 11.02 -7.12 -17.81
C ASP A 169 9.71 -7.70 -18.42
N LEU A 170 8.54 -7.28 -17.91
CA LEU A 170 7.20 -7.55 -18.48
C LEU A 170 6.69 -6.41 -19.38
N ASN A 171 7.57 -5.53 -19.87
CA ASN A 171 7.27 -4.40 -20.75
C ASN A 171 6.33 -3.33 -20.14
N PHE A 172 6.33 -3.14 -18.82
CA PHE A 172 5.65 -2.00 -18.22
C PHE A 172 6.47 -0.72 -18.33
N THR A 173 5.83 0.37 -18.69
CA THR A 173 6.39 1.72 -18.56
C THR A 173 6.20 2.22 -17.13
N ILE A 174 7.28 2.63 -16.49
CA ILE A 174 7.28 3.12 -15.11
C ILE A 174 7.19 4.66 -15.12
N VAL A 175 6.05 5.17 -14.69
CA VAL A 175 5.74 6.61 -14.68
C VAL A 175 5.71 7.13 -13.25
N GLY A 176 6.56 8.08 -12.93
CA GLY A 176 6.64 8.68 -11.60
C GLY A 176 6.02 10.08 -11.54
N SER A 177 5.30 10.39 -10.47
CA SER A 177 4.81 11.75 -10.19
C SER A 177 5.88 12.60 -9.50
N ASP A 178 6.40 13.63 -10.15
CA ASP A 178 7.44 14.52 -9.60
C ASP A 178 7.29 15.94 -10.11
N MET A 179 7.49 16.95 -9.24
CA MET A 179 7.36 18.37 -9.59
C MET A 179 8.34 18.84 -10.67
N ASN A 180 9.44 18.13 -10.86
CA ASN A 180 10.45 18.43 -11.85
C ASN A 180 10.29 17.59 -13.14
N GLY A 181 9.19 16.87 -13.28
CA GLY A 181 8.87 16.07 -14.45
C GLY A 181 8.42 16.90 -15.66
N VAL A 182 8.13 16.21 -16.74
CA VAL A 182 7.48 16.79 -17.93
C VAL A 182 6.01 17.04 -17.60
N ASP A 183 5.42 18.07 -18.17
CA ASP A 183 4.01 18.39 -17.97
C ASP A 183 3.14 17.23 -18.50
N ILE A 184 2.20 16.76 -17.68
CA ILE A 184 1.32 15.66 -18.07
C ILE A 184 0.44 16.01 -19.29
N TYR A 185 0.18 17.29 -19.51
CA TYR A 185 -0.62 17.79 -20.64
C TYR A 185 0.21 18.18 -21.84
N ASP A 186 1.55 18.05 -21.77
CA ASP A 186 2.42 18.28 -22.91
C ASP A 186 2.34 17.10 -23.90
N GLU A 187 2.01 17.38 -25.15
CA GLU A 187 1.94 16.39 -26.22
C GLU A 187 3.28 15.67 -26.46
N ASN A 188 4.39 16.25 -26.00
CA ASN A 188 5.73 15.66 -26.11
C ASN A 188 6.15 14.85 -24.86
N ASN A 189 5.24 14.52 -23.97
CA ASN A 189 5.60 13.73 -22.78
C ASN A 189 6.03 12.29 -23.09
N HIS A 190 5.79 11.82 -24.33
CA HIS A 190 6.19 10.53 -24.89
C HIS A 190 5.71 9.29 -24.10
N VAL A 191 4.73 9.42 -23.23
CA VAL A 191 4.12 8.29 -22.54
C VAL A 191 2.93 7.81 -23.37
N ASP A 192 3.00 6.58 -23.85
CA ASP A 192 1.81 5.92 -24.40
C ASP A 192 1.05 5.25 -23.24
N PHE A 193 -0.04 5.87 -22.83
CA PHE A 193 -0.87 5.34 -21.77
C PHE A 193 -1.69 4.11 -22.20
N ASN A 194 -1.71 3.75 -23.48
CA ASN A 194 -2.30 2.50 -23.96
C ASN A 194 -1.40 1.29 -23.73
N ASP A 195 -0.12 1.50 -23.38
CA ASP A 195 0.76 0.43 -22.94
C ASP A 195 0.52 0.06 -21.47
N PRO A 196 1.01 -1.11 -21.01
CA PRO A 196 1.04 -1.46 -19.59
C PRO A 196 1.87 -0.44 -18.79
N ILE A 197 1.27 0.16 -17.74
CA ILE A 197 1.93 1.19 -16.94
C ILE A 197 1.91 0.90 -15.45
N VAL A 198 2.95 1.37 -14.77
CA VAL A 198 2.96 1.56 -13.32
C VAL A 198 3.04 3.06 -13.04
N LEU A 199 2.00 3.62 -12.46
CA LEU A 199 1.99 5.00 -12.00
C LEU A 199 2.43 5.06 -10.54
N ILE A 200 3.50 5.80 -10.24
CA ILE A 200 4.06 5.92 -8.90
C ILE A 200 3.69 7.25 -8.28
N ILE A 201 3.06 7.19 -7.10
CA ILE A 201 2.72 8.35 -6.29
C ILE A 201 3.62 8.35 -5.05
N GLY A 202 4.36 9.43 -4.85
CA GLY A 202 5.20 9.63 -3.68
C GLY A 202 4.44 10.15 -2.47
N SER A 203 5.12 10.20 -1.33
CA SER A 203 4.59 10.76 -0.07
C SER A 203 4.46 12.29 -0.12
N GLU A 204 3.59 12.83 0.74
CA GLU A 204 3.44 14.27 0.91
C GLU A 204 4.73 14.92 1.41
N GLY A 205 5.14 15.98 0.74
CA GLY A 205 6.31 16.79 1.09
C GLY A 205 7.67 16.21 0.68
N LYS A 206 7.87 14.87 0.76
CA LYS A 206 9.15 14.23 0.36
C LYS A 206 9.14 13.70 -1.08
N GLY A 207 7.95 13.45 -1.63
CA GLY A 207 7.81 12.82 -2.93
C GLY A 207 8.23 11.35 -2.93
N MET A 208 8.71 10.86 -4.05
CA MET A 208 9.26 9.52 -4.21
C MET A 208 10.69 9.42 -3.67
N ARG A 209 11.05 8.25 -3.16
CA ARG A 209 12.45 7.95 -2.79
C ARG A 209 13.38 8.04 -4.00
N ARG A 210 14.64 8.44 -3.75
CA ARG A 210 15.66 8.56 -4.80
C ARG A 210 15.76 7.31 -5.69
N LEU A 211 15.88 6.13 -5.09
CA LEU A 211 15.97 4.88 -5.85
C LEU A 211 14.68 4.55 -6.63
N THR A 212 13.50 4.90 -6.11
CA THR A 212 12.24 4.76 -6.83
C THR A 212 12.22 5.67 -8.05
N LYS A 213 12.61 6.93 -7.87
CA LYS A 213 12.69 7.93 -8.93
C LYS A 213 13.69 7.54 -10.03
N GLU A 214 14.86 7.00 -9.67
CA GLU A 214 15.89 6.51 -10.60
C GLU A 214 15.41 5.30 -11.44
N ASN A 215 14.40 4.58 -10.98
CA ASN A 215 13.79 3.46 -11.72
C ASN A 215 12.61 3.90 -12.62
N CYS A 216 12.16 5.15 -12.57
CA CYS A 216 11.13 5.64 -13.47
C CYS A 216 11.71 5.82 -14.88
N ASP A 217 10.91 5.48 -15.91
CA ASP A 217 11.24 5.76 -17.31
C ASP A 217 10.88 7.20 -17.65
N VAL A 218 9.77 7.70 -17.09
CA VAL A 218 9.29 9.07 -17.24
C VAL A 218 8.86 9.64 -15.90
N LEU A 219 9.15 10.91 -15.69
CA LEU A 219 8.64 11.69 -14.57
C LEU A 219 7.65 12.71 -15.11
N LEU A 220 6.42 12.69 -14.59
CA LEU A 220 5.36 13.61 -14.96
C LEU A 220 5.05 14.57 -13.81
N LYS A 221 4.76 15.82 -14.16
CA LYS A 221 4.27 16.83 -13.23
C LYS A 221 2.86 17.26 -13.58
N ILE A 222 2.09 17.62 -12.57
CA ILE A 222 0.85 18.37 -12.72
C ILE A 222 1.22 19.85 -12.72
N PRO A 223 0.86 20.63 -13.77
CA PRO A 223 1.19 22.05 -13.82
C PRO A 223 0.46 22.80 -12.70
N MET A 224 1.17 23.70 -12.05
CA MET A 224 0.63 24.54 -10.98
C MET A 224 1.09 25.99 -11.15
N ILE A 225 0.16 26.93 -10.98
CA ILE A 225 0.40 28.39 -11.09
C ILE A 225 0.35 29.11 -9.73
N GLY A 226 0.01 28.37 -8.68
CA GLY A 226 -0.11 28.91 -7.32
C GLY A 226 1.22 29.04 -6.60
N LYS A 227 1.19 29.56 -5.37
CA LYS A 227 2.37 29.70 -4.49
C LYS A 227 2.70 28.42 -3.71
N VAL A 228 1.76 27.49 -3.61
CA VAL A 228 1.96 26.21 -2.94
C VAL A 228 2.55 25.22 -3.96
N ASN A 229 3.62 24.53 -3.56
CA ASN A 229 4.43 23.73 -4.47
C ASN A 229 3.97 22.27 -4.65
N SER A 230 2.90 21.84 -3.97
CA SER A 230 2.40 20.45 -4.06
C SER A 230 0.90 20.38 -3.85
N LEU A 231 0.27 19.39 -4.43
CA LEU A 231 -1.09 18.95 -4.10
C LEU A 231 -1.04 17.90 -2.98
N ASN A 232 -2.16 17.72 -2.31
CA ASN A 232 -2.36 16.55 -1.47
C ASN A 232 -2.15 15.27 -2.30
N ALA A 233 -1.56 14.23 -1.72
CA ALA A 233 -1.17 13.02 -2.46
C ALA A 233 -2.36 12.31 -3.13
N SER A 234 -3.53 12.25 -2.48
CA SER A 234 -4.72 11.64 -3.08
C SER A 234 -5.30 12.48 -4.22
N VAL A 235 -5.18 13.80 -4.14
CA VAL A 235 -5.60 14.72 -5.22
C VAL A 235 -4.67 14.59 -6.42
N ALA A 236 -3.36 14.60 -6.21
CA ALA A 236 -2.38 14.38 -7.28
C ALA A 236 -2.59 13.02 -7.96
N ALA A 237 -2.77 11.96 -7.16
CA ALA A 237 -3.08 10.63 -7.68
C ALA A 237 -4.35 10.63 -8.53
N ALA A 238 -5.41 11.31 -8.08
CA ALA A 238 -6.67 11.39 -8.82
C ALA A 238 -6.51 12.08 -10.17
N VAL A 239 -5.82 13.22 -10.23
CA VAL A 239 -5.56 13.94 -11.49
C VAL A 239 -4.79 13.05 -12.48
N LEU A 240 -3.71 12.41 -12.02
CA LEU A 240 -2.89 11.53 -12.86
C LEU A 240 -3.67 10.28 -13.32
N MET A 241 -4.43 9.65 -12.44
CA MET A 241 -5.26 8.49 -12.77
C MET A 241 -6.33 8.83 -13.82
N TYR A 242 -7.01 9.99 -13.67
CA TYR A 242 -8.01 10.43 -14.64
C TYR A 242 -7.40 10.83 -15.98
N GLU A 243 -6.15 11.30 -16.00
CA GLU A 243 -5.47 11.56 -17.29
C GLU A 243 -5.17 10.25 -18.03
N VAL A 244 -4.70 9.21 -17.31
CA VAL A 244 -4.56 7.86 -17.89
C VAL A 244 -5.91 7.36 -18.41
N PHE A 245 -6.96 7.48 -17.61
CA PHE A 245 -8.32 7.07 -18.00
C PHE A 245 -8.79 7.82 -19.26
N ARG A 246 -8.60 9.14 -19.31
CA ARG A 246 -8.99 9.98 -20.47
C ARG A 246 -8.28 9.57 -21.76
N GLN A 247 -7.01 9.17 -21.68
CA GLN A 247 -6.24 8.79 -22.86
C GLN A 247 -6.54 7.37 -23.33
N ARG A 248 -7.07 6.51 -22.46
CA ARG A 248 -7.49 5.15 -22.81
C ARG A 248 -8.90 5.05 -23.36
N ASN A 249 -9.72 6.09 -23.21
CA ASN A 249 -11.14 6.17 -23.59
C ASN A 249 -11.42 7.44 -24.41
#